data_8b4f640bffe43269cc3255f58fde26a9
#
_entry.id   8b4f640bffe43269cc3255f58fde26a9
#
_cell.length_a   1.000
_cell.length_b   1.000
_cell.length_c   1.000
_cell.angle_alpha   90.00
_cell.angle_beta   90.00
_cell.angle_gamma   90.00
#
_symmetry.space_group_name_H-M   'P 1'
#
loop_
_entity.id
_entity.type
_entity.pdbx_description
1 polymer ?
#
loop_
_entity_poly.entity_id
_entity_poly.type
_entity_poly.pdbx_seq_one_letter_code
_entity_poly.pdbx_strand_id
1 'polypeptide(L)'
;YAESEGGICVLHLLADDPEVYAGLDAGKVSRVGAASRRYMAPWREYTMNDRVQWSIAAMPSPAWAKKIFPDLPEDEAIEKLWKLIFDVCRVTGGEPVTAWQAHLDRLEEISRKMNEFDLVSVHFTSSNGTDLTVGLAEGAVWESAGSKNEKGTIFLPNIPTEEVFTAPHKDKVDGIVYGTKPYVFNGQLIEDFHVTFKDGKVIEHGAEKNAELLGQLLDTDEGARHIGEVALVPASSPINRSGALFYNTLFDENAACHIAFGASYPGTTVGGTQLTKEELLARGMNQSALHEDVMVGAEDTQITGPVSYTHLRAHETGAYL
;
A
#
# COMPACT_ATOMS: atom_id res chain seq x y z
N TYR A 1 21.24 -18.04 5.90
CA TYR A 1 21.64 -17.48 4.60
C TYR A 1 21.54 -15.94 4.60
N ALA A 2 20.49 -15.36 5.18
CA ALA A 2 20.35 -13.89 5.26
C ALA A 2 21.54 -13.21 5.97
N GLU A 3 22.12 -13.87 6.96
CA GLU A 3 23.25 -13.37 7.74
C GLU A 3 24.63 -13.74 7.15
N SER A 4 24.66 -14.53 6.07
CA SER A 4 25.91 -14.89 5.40
C SER A 4 26.52 -13.68 4.65
N GLU A 5 27.82 -13.70 4.36
CA GLU A 5 28.50 -12.64 3.58
C GLU A 5 27.86 -12.46 2.20
N GLY A 6 27.43 -13.56 1.55
CA GLY A 6 26.74 -13.53 0.25
C GLY A 6 25.34 -12.94 0.31
N GLY A 7 24.71 -12.98 1.49
CA GLY A 7 23.32 -12.58 1.64
C GLY A 7 22.36 -13.47 0.85
N ILE A 8 21.11 -13.00 0.70
CA ILE A 8 20.13 -13.62 -0.18
C ILE A 8 19.40 -12.55 -1.01
N CYS A 9 18.88 -12.98 -2.17
CA CYS A 9 17.87 -12.26 -2.92
C CYS A 9 16.58 -13.07 -2.89
N VAL A 10 15.46 -12.43 -2.63
CA VAL A 10 14.16 -13.09 -2.59
C VAL A 10 13.28 -12.56 -3.72
N LEU A 11 12.81 -13.46 -4.57
CA LEU A 11 11.80 -13.14 -5.57
C LEU A 11 10.51 -13.88 -5.23
N HIS A 12 9.46 -13.12 -4.95
CA HIS A 12 8.12 -13.66 -4.81
C HIS A 12 7.39 -13.57 -6.14
N LEU A 13 6.90 -14.71 -6.64
CA LEU A 13 6.05 -14.75 -7.83
C LEU A 13 4.63 -15.06 -7.38
N LEU A 14 3.76 -14.06 -7.45
CA LEU A 14 2.35 -14.21 -7.11
C LEU A 14 1.59 -14.84 -8.27
N ALA A 15 0.88 -15.92 -8.00
CA ALA A 15 0.04 -16.64 -8.96
C ALA A 15 -1.18 -17.24 -8.23
N ASP A 16 -1.65 -16.55 -7.21
CA ASP A 16 -2.67 -17.07 -6.31
C ASP A 16 -4.04 -17.15 -6.99
N ASP A 17 -4.85 -18.10 -6.52
CA ASP A 17 -6.27 -18.12 -6.78
C ASP A 17 -6.94 -17.13 -5.80
N PRO A 18 -7.57 -16.04 -6.26
CA PRO A 18 -8.23 -15.08 -5.38
C PRO A 18 -9.35 -15.70 -4.54
N GLU A 19 -9.86 -16.86 -4.94
CA GLU A 19 -10.93 -17.58 -4.26
C GLU A 19 -10.46 -18.84 -3.52
N VAL A 20 -9.14 -19.00 -3.31
CA VAL A 20 -8.56 -20.19 -2.66
C VAL A 20 -9.16 -20.51 -1.29
N TYR A 21 -9.68 -19.52 -0.59
CA TYR A 21 -10.36 -19.66 0.69
C TYR A 21 -11.89 -19.67 0.61
N ALA A 22 -12.46 -19.58 -0.60
CA ALA A 22 -13.91 -19.57 -0.79
C ALA A 22 -14.56 -20.84 -0.22
N GLY A 23 -15.62 -20.67 0.55
CA GLY A 23 -16.32 -21.79 1.19
C GLY A 23 -15.64 -22.39 2.42
N LEU A 24 -14.45 -21.90 2.80
CA LEU A 24 -13.80 -22.32 4.05
C LEU A 24 -14.32 -21.51 5.25
N ASP A 25 -14.21 -22.10 6.43
CA ASP A 25 -14.53 -21.40 7.68
C ASP A 25 -13.59 -20.22 7.91
N ALA A 26 -14.12 -19.00 7.86
CA ALA A 26 -13.34 -17.76 7.96
C ALA A 26 -12.54 -17.69 9.27
N GLY A 27 -13.07 -18.21 10.37
CA GLY A 27 -12.37 -18.27 11.65
C GLY A 27 -11.16 -19.20 11.63
N LYS A 28 -11.23 -20.32 10.87
CA LYS A 28 -10.08 -21.21 10.69
C LYS A 28 -9.02 -20.55 9.81
N VAL A 29 -9.42 -19.94 8.70
CA VAL A 29 -8.52 -19.21 7.80
C VAL A 29 -7.78 -18.10 8.57
N SER A 30 -8.51 -17.28 9.35
CA SER A 30 -7.94 -16.24 10.18
C SER A 30 -6.92 -16.78 11.20
N ARG A 31 -7.26 -17.86 11.93
CA ARG A 31 -6.33 -18.47 12.90
C ARG A 31 -5.06 -19.01 12.25
N VAL A 32 -5.18 -19.66 11.08
CA VAL A 32 -4.01 -20.17 10.33
C VAL A 32 -3.15 -18.99 9.87
N GLY A 33 -3.76 -17.95 9.31
CA GLY A 33 -3.07 -16.73 8.91
C GLY A 33 -2.33 -16.06 10.07
N ALA A 34 -2.98 -15.92 11.23
CA ALA A 34 -2.36 -15.36 12.44
C ALA A 34 -1.19 -16.22 12.94
N ALA A 35 -1.32 -17.56 12.92
CA ALA A 35 -0.25 -18.46 13.30
C ALA A 35 0.94 -18.38 12.33
N SER A 36 0.67 -18.33 11.03
CA SER A 36 1.69 -18.13 9.98
C SER A 36 2.43 -16.81 10.16
N ARG A 37 1.70 -15.69 10.31
CA ARG A 37 2.32 -14.38 10.56
C ARG A 37 3.23 -14.38 11.78
N ARG A 38 2.80 -15.00 12.87
CA ARG A 38 3.61 -15.14 14.09
C ARG A 38 4.86 -15.98 13.88
N TYR A 39 4.74 -17.08 13.19
CA TYR A 39 5.86 -17.96 12.87
C TYR A 39 6.88 -17.27 11.97
N MET A 40 6.40 -16.50 10.98
CA MET A 40 7.22 -15.80 10.01
C MET A 40 7.73 -14.43 10.51
N ALA A 41 7.32 -13.99 11.71
CA ALA A 41 7.71 -12.66 12.23
C ALA A 41 9.23 -12.42 12.23
N PRO A 42 10.12 -13.38 12.64
CA PRO A 42 11.56 -13.16 12.58
C PRO A 42 12.09 -12.99 11.16
N TRP A 43 11.48 -13.66 10.18
CA TRP A 43 11.82 -13.49 8.76
C TRP A 43 11.36 -12.13 8.23
N ARG A 44 10.15 -11.72 8.58
CA ARG A 44 9.60 -10.42 8.16
C ARG A 44 10.46 -9.24 8.64
N GLU A 45 11.16 -9.35 9.75
CA GLU A 45 12.09 -8.31 10.20
C GLU A 45 13.24 -8.07 9.21
N TYR A 46 13.65 -9.09 8.44
CA TYR A 46 14.67 -8.93 7.40
C TYR A 46 14.17 -8.15 6.19
N THR A 47 12.92 -8.38 5.78
CA THR A 47 12.33 -7.69 4.63
C THR A 47 11.80 -6.30 5.01
N MET A 48 11.12 -6.15 6.15
CA MET A 48 10.56 -4.88 6.60
C MET A 48 11.61 -3.81 6.95
N ASN A 49 12.82 -4.24 7.32
CA ASN A 49 13.94 -3.34 7.62
C ASN A 49 15.01 -3.32 6.51
N ASP A 50 14.67 -3.78 5.33
CA ASP A 50 15.56 -3.81 4.15
C ASP A 50 16.95 -4.44 4.41
N ARG A 51 17.02 -5.44 5.31
CA ARG A 51 18.26 -6.16 5.59
C ARG A 51 18.67 -7.08 4.45
N VAL A 52 17.72 -7.49 3.64
CA VAL A 52 17.90 -8.30 2.43
C VAL A 52 17.14 -7.66 1.26
N GLN A 53 17.64 -7.82 0.04
CA GLN A 53 16.91 -7.40 -1.14
C GLN A 53 15.81 -8.41 -1.49
N TRP A 54 14.67 -7.89 -1.87
CA TRP A 54 13.52 -8.69 -2.29
C TRP A 54 12.75 -7.98 -3.39
N SER A 55 11.97 -8.75 -4.13
CA SER A 55 11.06 -8.22 -5.14
C SER A 55 9.84 -9.11 -5.24
N ILE A 56 8.70 -8.50 -5.51
CA ILE A 56 7.44 -9.17 -5.79
C ILE A 56 7.05 -8.88 -7.23
N ALA A 57 6.73 -9.90 -7.98
CA ALA A 57 6.15 -9.83 -9.30
C ALA A 57 5.02 -10.86 -9.42
N ALA A 58 4.23 -10.78 -10.46
CA ALA A 58 3.13 -11.70 -10.64
C ALA A 58 3.18 -12.43 -11.97
N MET A 59 2.54 -13.60 -11.99
CA MET A 59 2.29 -14.40 -13.17
C MET A 59 0.85 -14.93 -13.16
N PRO A 60 0.17 -15.04 -14.31
CA PRO A 60 -1.18 -15.59 -14.34
C PRO A 60 -1.27 -17.01 -13.78
N SER A 61 -2.30 -17.28 -12.99
CA SER A 61 -2.83 -18.62 -12.81
C SER A 61 -4.16 -18.76 -13.58
N PRO A 62 -4.57 -20.01 -13.93
CA PRO A 62 -5.87 -20.21 -14.57
C PRO A 62 -7.04 -19.65 -13.76
N ALA A 63 -7.05 -19.91 -12.45
CA ALA A 63 -8.09 -19.41 -11.55
C ALA A 63 -8.14 -17.89 -11.50
N TRP A 64 -6.99 -17.22 -11.36
CA TRP A 64 -6.89 -15.77 -11.35
C TRP A 64 -7.33 -15.16 -12.69
N ALA A 65 -6.87 -15.71 -13.82
CA ALA A 65 -7.26 -15.25 -15.15
C ALA A 65 -8.78 -15.36 -15.38
N LYS A 66 -9.38 -16.49 -14.98
CA LYS A 66 -10.83 -16.70 -15.07
C LYS A 66 -11.62 -15.81 -14.11
N LYS A 67 -11.06 -15.41 -12.97
CA LYS A 67 -11.68 -14.46 -12.04
C LYS A 67 -11.79 -13.06 -12.67
N ILE A 68 -10.74 -12.60 -13.36
CA ILE A 68 -10.73 -11.29 -14.04
C ILE A 68 -11.51 -11.32 -15.34
N PHE A 69 -11.43 -12.41 -16.10
CA PHE A 69 -12.07 -12.57 -17.42
C PHE A 69 -12.99 -13.80 -17.46
N PRO A 70 -14.12 -13.77 -16.73
CA PRO A 70 -14.99 -14.95 -16.55
C PRO A 70 -15.60 -15.46 -17.87
N ASP A 71 -15.83 -14.59 -18.84
CA ASP A 71 -16.50 -14.91 -20.10
C ASP A 71 -15.57 -15.49 -21.18
N LEU A 72 -14.24 -15.41 -20.99
CA LEU A 72 -13.28 -15.93 -21.95
C LEU A 72 -12.98 -17.42 -21.70
N PRO A 73 -12.64 -18.22 -22.73
CA PRO A 73 -11.98 -19.50 -22.55
C PRO A 73 -10.72 -19.37 -21.70
N GLU A 74 -10.35 -20.42 -20.97
CA GLU A 74 -9.25 -20.37 -20.00
C GLU A 74 -7.94 -19.91 -20.63
N ASP A 75 -7.56 -20.51 -21.75
CA ASP A 75 -6.31 -20.15 -22.45
C ASP A 75 -6.29 -18.68 -22.88
N GLU A 76 -7.40 -18.18 -23.42
CA GLU A 76 -7.55 -16.78 -23.81
C GLU A 76 -7.52 -15.85 -22.61
N ALA A 77 -8.12 -16.24 -21.49
CA ALA A 77 -8.08 -15.47 -20.25
C ALA A 77 -6.65 -15.36 -19.72
N ILE A 78 -5.88 -16.44 -19.74
CA ILE A 78 -4.47 -16.46 -19.31
C ILE A 78 -3.62 -15.55 -20.23
N GLU A 79 -3.75 -15.68 -21.55
CA GLU A 79 -3.03 -14.82 -22.51
C GLU A 79 -3.38 -13.33 -22.29
N LYS A 80 -4.65 -13.03 -22.09
CA LYS A 80 -5.11 -11.68 -21.83
C LYS A 80 -4.57 -11.12 -20.52
N LEU A 81 -4.51 -11.94 -19.48
CA LEU A 81 -3.91 -11.53 -18.18
C LEU A 81 -2.41 -11.32 -18.30
N TRP A 82 -1.68 -12.18 -19.03
CA TRP A 82 -0.26 -11.92 -19.34
C TRP A 82 -0.06 -10.58 -20.01
N LYS A 83 -0.86 -10.31 -21.06
CA LYS A 83 -0.77 -9.03 -21.76
C LYS A 83 -1.05 -7.86 -20.81
N LEU A 84 -2.07 -7.96 -19.99
CA LEU A 84 -2.42 -6.92 -19.02
C LEU A 84 -1.30 -6.67 -18.01
N ILE A 85 -0.74 -7.72 -17.42
CA ILE A 85 0.41 -7.62 -16.49
C ILE A 85 1.60 -6.96 -17.18
N PHE A 86 1.95 -7.38 -18.39
CA PHE A 86 3.07 -6.79 -19.12
C PHE A 86 2.83 -5.32 -19.46
N ASP A 87 1.62 -4.94 -19.82
CA ASP A 87 1.27 -3.55 -20.14
C ASP A 87 1.40 -2.67 -18.87
N VAL A 88 0.81 -3.08 -17.74
CA VAL A 88 0.86 -2.30 -16.50
C VAL A 88 2.25 -2.31 -15.84
N CYS A 89 3.03 -3.37 -16.06
CA CYS A 89 4.43 -3.45 -15.63
C CYS A 89 5.42 -2.81 -16.62
N ARG A 90 4.97 -2.10 -17.65
CA ARG A 90 5.84 -1.42 -18.64
C ARG A 90 6.80 -2.35 -19.38
N VAL A 91 6.40 -3.61 -19.57
CA VAL A 91 7.21 -4.60 -20.32
C VAL A 91 6.96 -4.47 -21.81
N THR A 92 5.80 -3.92 -22.21
CA THR A 92 5.40 -3.71 -23.61
C THR A 92 5.65 -2.27 -24.05
N GLY A 93 5.74 -2.07 -25.36
CA GLY A 93 5.79 -0.72 -25.96
C GLY A 93 7.19 -0.11 -26.10
N GLY A 94 8.28 -0.85 -25.84
CA GLY A 94 9.67 -0.37 -26.00
C GLY A 94 10.66 -1.20 -25.21
N GLU A 95 11.79 -0.58 -24.84
CA GLU A 95 12.78 -1.19 -23.96
C GLU A 95 12.34 -1.14 -22.49
N PRO A 96 12.01 -2.27 -21.84
CA PRO A 96 11.46 -2.29 -20.48
C PRO A 96 12.37 -1.62 -19.45
N VAL A 97 13.68 -1.87 -19.52
CA VAL A 97 14.64 -1.30 -18.57
C VAL A 97 14.66 0.23 -18.64
N THR A 98 14.62 0.78 -19.85
CA THR A 98 14.57 2.24 -20.06
C THR A 98 13.26 2.83 -19.57
N ALA A 99 12.14 2.14 -19.82
CA ALA A 99 10.82 2.57 -19.36
C ALA A 99 10.74 2.58 -17.83
N TRP A 100 11.28 1.56 -17.17
CA TRP A 100 11.37 1.49 -15.72
C TRP A 100 12.29 2.57 -15.15
N GLN A 101 13.45 2.80 -15.73
CA GLN A 101 14.35 3.85 -15.23
C GLN A 101 13.68 5.22 -15.26
N ALA A 102 13.03 5.57 -16.37
CA ALA A 102 12.30 6.84 -16.48
C ALA A 102 11.13 6.93 -15.48
N HIS A 103 10.49 5.81 -15.18
CA HIS A 103 9.42 5.75 -14.19
C HIS A 103 9.96 5.94 -12.76
N LEU A 104 11.05 5.26 -12.42
CA LEU A 104 11.73 5.40 -11.13
C LEU A 104 12.21 6.83 -10.90
N ASP A 105 12.87 7.43 -11.90
CA ASP A 105 13.34 8.82 -11.85
C ASP A 105 12.18 9.78 -11.56
N ARG A 106 11.00 9.52 -12.16
CA ARG A 106 9.79 10.32 -11.91
C ARG A 106 9.27 10.15 -10.48
N LEU A 107 9.17 8.92 -9.97
CA LEU A 107 8.69 8.67 -8.61
C LEU A 107 9.66 9.26 -7.58
N GLU A 108 10.96 9.13 -7.81
CA GLU A 108 12.00 9.74 -6.96
C GLU A 108 11.90 11.27 -6.96
N GLU A 109 11.63 11.89 -8.12
CA GLU A 109 11.42 13.34 -8.19
C GLU A 109 10.18 13.77 -7.39
N ILE A 110 9.08 13.02 -7.46
CA ILE A 110 7.87 13.30 -6.68
C ILE A 110 8.17 13.16 -5.19
N SER A 111 8.76 12.04 -4.77
CA SER A 111 9.14 11.79 -3.37
C SER A 111 10.04 12.92 -2.84
N ARG A 112 11.05 13.31 -3.60
CA ARG A 112 11.94 14.42 -3.24
C ARG A 112 11.18 15.74 -3.03
N LYS A 113 10.25 16.08 -3.95
CA LYS A 113 9.41 17.28 -3.81
C LYS A 113 8.51 17.21 -2.58
N MET A 114 7.91 16.05 -2.32
CA MET A 114 7.09 15.85 -1.12
C MET A 114 7.90 16.05 0.16
N ASN A 115 9.14 15.56 0.19
CA ASN A 115 10.05 15.77 1.31
C ASN A 115 10.50 17.24 1.44
N GLU A 116 10.65 17.98 0.33
CA GLU A 116 10.96 19.40 0.34
C GLU A 116 9.80 20.27 0.86
N PHE A 117 8.55 19.85 0.68
CA PHE A 117 7.39 20.56 1.22
C PHE A 117 7.29 20.49 2.75
N ASP A 118 7.94 19.53 3.39
CA ASP A 118 7.91 19.34 4.84
C ASP A 118 6.47 19.39 5.40
N LEU A 119 5.62 18.59 4.80
CA LEU A 119 4.20 18.53 5.16
C LEU A 119 4.01 17.97 6.57
N VAL A 120 3.12 18.57 7.33
CA VAL A 120 2.74 18.08 8.68
C VAL A 120 1.48 17.22 8.65
N SER A 121 0.70 17.32 7.60
CA SER A 121 -0.48 16.50 7.34
C SER A 121 -0.88 16.55 5.87
N VAL A 122 -1.73 15.62 5.47
CA VAL A 122 -2.45 15.64 4.20
C VAL A 122 -3.95 15.58 4.45
N HIS A 123 -4.72 16.28 3.61
CA HIS A 123 -6.17 16.34 3.73
C HIS A 123 -6.80 15.90 2.41
N PHE A 124 -7.59 14.85 2.47
CA PHE A 124 -8.31 14.25 1.35
C PHE A 124 -9.76 14.73 1.34
N THR A 125 -10.23 15.21 0.19
CA THR A 125 -11.64 15.51 -0.05
C THR A 125 -12.08 14.94 -1.38
N SER A 126 -13.32 14.46 -1.48
CA SER A 126 -13.92 13.93 -2.70
C SER A 126 -15.45 14.04 -2.67
N SER A 127 -16.10 14.07 -3.83
CA SER A 127 -17.56 14.16 -3.96
C SER A 127 -18.31 12.96 -3.37
N ASN A 128 -17.62 11.83 -3.14
CA ASN A 128 -18.21 10.66 -2.49
C ASN A 128 -18.45 10.85 -0.98
N GLY A 129 -18.05 11.99 -0.42
CA GLY A 129 -18.19 12.31 1.01
C GLY A 129 -16.91 12.14 1.83
N THR A 130 -15.81 11.74 1.20
CA THR A 130 -14.49 11.69 1.86
C THR A 130 -14.09 13.09 2.32
N ASP A 131 -13.75 13.21 3.61
CA ASP A 131 -13.21 14.39 4.27
C ASP A 131 -12.32 13.88 5.40
N LEU A 132 -11.03 13.61 5.08
CA LEU A 132 -10.09 12.95 5.98
C LEU A 132 -8.80 13.76 6.10
N THR A 133 -8.45 14.14 7.32
CA THR A 133 -7.14 14.71 7.64
C THR A 133 -6.23 13.66 8.25
N VAL A 134 -5.05 13.48 7.67
CA VAL A 134 -4.02 12.54 8.11
C VAL A 134 -2.78 13.33 8.53
N GLY A 135 -2.53 13.42 9.84
CA GLY A 135 -1.29 13.96 10.37
C GLY A 135 -0.13 12.99 10.13
N LEU A 136 1.06 13.51 9.81
CA LEU A 136 2.23 12.68 9.54
C LEU A 136 3.03 12.41 10.81
N ALA A 137 3.74 11.28 10.83
CA ALA A 137 4.60 10.88 11.95
C ALA A 137 5.77 11.87 12.12
N GLU A 138 6.37 11.91 13.30
CA GLU A 138 7.55 12.74 13.53
C GLU A 138 8.73 12.26 12.68
N GLY A 139 9.30 13.20 11.90
CA GLY A 139 10.37 12.89 10.95
C GLY A 139 9.92 12.02 9.78
N ALA A 140 8.64 12.06 9.43
CA ALA A 140 8.11 11.33 8.26
C ALA A 140 8.91 11.64 7.00
N VAL A 141 9.16 10.60 6.21
CA VAL A 141 9.85 10.67 4.92
C VAL A 141 8.93 10.06 3.89
N TRP A 142 8.75 10.75 2.78
CA TRP A 142 8.09 10.19 1.60
C TRP A 142 9.06 9.31 0.87
N GLU A 143 8.70 8.04 0.76
CA GLU A 143 9.44 7.02 0.02
C GLU A 143 8.78 6.77 -1.35
N SER A 144 9.48 6.08 -2.22
CA SER A 144 9.00 5.71 -3.55
C SER A 144 9.42 4.26 -3.90
N ALA A 145 9.39 3.93 -5.18
CA ALA A 145 9.54 2.56 -5.68
C ALA A 145 10.81 1.82 -5.28
N GLY A 146 11.90 2.51 -4.98
CA GLY A 146 13.21 1.91 -4.74
C GLY A 146 13.53 1.81 -3.26
N SER A 147 14.08 0.66 -2.84
CA SER A 147 14.66 0.48 -1.52
C SER A 147 16.15 0.21 -1.61
N LYS A 148 16.84 0.36 -0.48
CA LYS A 148 18.27 0.12 -0.37
C LYS A 148 18.55 -0.74 0.86
N ASN A 149 19.18 -1.89 0.64
CA ASN A 149 19.51 -2.76 1.76
C ASN A 149 20.70 -2.26 2.60
N GLU A 150 20.96 -2.89 3.75
CA GLU A 150 22.05 -2.54 4.66
C GLU A 150 23.43 -2.54 3.99
N LYS A 151 23.62 -3.31 2.91
CA LYS A 151 24.88 -3.39 2.15
C LYS A 151 24.96 -2.32 1.03
N GLY A 152 23.94 -1.48 0.90
CA GLY A 152 23.87 -0.43 -0.11
C GLY A 152 23.39 -0.90 -1.47
N THR A 153 22.88 -2.14 -1.61
CA THR A 153 22.30 -2.63 -2.86
C THR A 153 20.91 -2.03 -3.05
N ILE A 154 20.70 -1.37 -4.18
CA ILE A 154 19.40 -0.85 -4.57
C ILE A 154 18.58 -2.00 -5.16
N PHE A 155 17.31 -2.07 -4.80
CA PHE A 155 16.37 -3.06 -5.32
C PHE A 155 14.95 -2.48 -5.46
N LEU A 156 14.10 -3.16 -6.20
CA LEU A 156 12.69 -2.78 -6.39
C LEU A 156 11.82 -3.79 -5.67
N PRO A 157 11.18 -3.40 -4.56
CA PRO A 157 10.30 -4.29 -3.79
C PRO A 157 9.10 -4.79 -4.60
N ASN A 158 8.41 -3.89 -5.29
CA ASN A 158 7.16 -4.18 -5.98
C ASN A 158 7.25 -3.90 -7.48
N ILE A 159 6.78 -4.86 -8.28
CA ILE A 159 6.61 -4.72 -9.72
C ILE A 159 5.20 -5.19 -10.09
N PRO A 160 4.27 -4.26 -10.40
CA PRO A 160 4.44 -2.81 -10.55
C PRO A 160 4.44 -2.03 -9.22
N THR A 161 4.78 -0.73 -9.30
CA THR A 161 4.54 0.27 -8.27
C THR A 161 4.34 1.64 -8.93
N GLU A 162 3.40 2.44 -8.40
CA GLU A 162 2.99 3.73 -8.96
C GLU A 162 2.93 4.84 -7.90
N GLU A 163 3.36 4.54 -6.70
CA GLU A 163 3.11 5.34 -5.52
C GLU A 163 4.32 6.11 -5.00
N VAL A 164 4.01 7.15 -4.23
CA VAL A 164 4.86 7.69 -3.19
C VAL A 164 4.09 7.65 -1.87
N PHE A 165 4.71 7.20 -0.80
CA PHE A 165 4.03 6.89 0.45
C PHE A 165 4.82 7.35 1.67
N THR A 166 4.13 7.47 2.81
CA THR A 166 4.75 7.88 4.07
C THR A 166 3.96 7.37 5.27
N ALA A 167 4.55 7.49 6.47
CA ALA A 167 3.89 7.10 7.71
C ALA A 167 2.97 8.20 8.24
N PRO A 168 1.68 7.91 8.47
CA PRO A 168 0.82 8.74 9.28
C PRO A 168 1.21 8.67 10.75
N HIS A 169 0.83 9.69 11.51
CA HIS A 169 0.85 9.65 12.96
C HIS A 169 -0.41 8.94 13.46
N LYS A 170 -0.24 7.80 14.12
CA LYS A 170 -1.34 6.91 14.52
C LYS A 170 -2.48 7.57 15.32
N ASP A 171 -2.19 8.67 16.03
CA ASP A 171 -3.17 9.37 16.86
C ASP A 171 -3.64 10.71 16.25
N LYS A 172 -3.28 11.03 15.00
CA LYS A 172 -3.61 12.32 14.35
C LYS A 172 -4.34 12.10 13.03
N VAL A 173 -5.34 11.25 13.03
CA VAL A 173 -6.21 11.00 11.88
C VAL A 173 -7.65 11.28 12.29
N ASP A 174 -8.30 12.22 11.60
CA ASP A 174 -9.66 12.64 11.89
C ASP A 174 -10.47 12.81 10.61
N GLY A 175 -11.73 12.37 10.63
CA GLY A 175 -12.65 12.51 9.51
C GLY A 175 -13.21 11.19 9.02
N ILE A 176 -13.82 11.23 7.85
CA ILE A 176 -14.44 10.07 7.18
C ILE A 176 -13.78 9.81 5.84
N VAL A 177 -13.62 8.55 5.49
CA VAL A 177 -13.14 8.12 4.18
C VAL A 177 -14.01 7.01 3.61
N TYR A 178 -14.25 7.09 2.32
CA TYR A 178 -14.97 6.09 1.54
C TYR A 178 -14.03 5.34 0.63
N GLY A 179 -14.15 4.01 0.63
CA GLY A 179 -13.47 3.16 -0.35
C GLY A 179 -13.95 3.45 -1.76
N THR A 180 -13.02 3.47 -2.70
CA THR A 180 -13.31 3.75 -4.11
C THR A 180 -13.18 2.53 -5.01
N LYS A 181 -12.56 1.48 -4.49
CA LYS A 181 -12.43 0.18 -5.16
C LYS A 181 -12.68 -0.93 -4.14
N PRO A 182 -13.23 -2.08 -4.61
CA PRO A 182 -13.28 -3.28 -3.78
C PRO A 182 -11.86 -3.78 -3.46
N TYR A 183 -11.73 -4.45 -2.33
CA TYR A 183 -10.48 -5.15 -2.01
C TYR A 183 -10.76 -6.54 -1.44
N VAL A 184 -9.76 -7.42 -1.53
CA VAL A 184 -9.89 -8.81 -1.09
C VAL A 184 -9.21 -8.98 0.26
N PHE A 185 -9.97 -9.39 1.27
CA PHE A 185 -9.44 -9.77 2.57
C PHE A 185 -9.85 -11.22 2.88
N ASN A 186 -8.87 -12.07 3.23
CA ASN A 186 -9.10 -13.50 3.49
C ASN A 186 -9.90 -14.21 2.38
N GLY A 187 -9.64 -13.87 1.10
CA GLY A 187 -10.31 -14.46 -0.06
C GLY A 187 -11.77 -14.01 -0.26
N GLN A 188 -12.21 -12.98 0.44
CA GLN A 188 -13.55 -12.41 0.29
C GLN A 188 -13.46 -10.92 -0.03
N LEU A 189 -14.37 -10.47 -0.89
CA LEU A 189 -14.40 -9.10 -1.38
C LEU A 189 -15.16 -8.19 -0.41
N ILE A 190 -14.55 -7.08 0.01
CA ILE A 190 -15.20 -5.98 0.74
C ILE A 190 -15.45 -4.86 -0.26
N GLU A 191 -16.71 -4.40 -0.35
CA GLU A 191 -17.12 -3.40 -1.35
C GLU A 191 -17.87 -2.25 -0.69
N ASP A 192 -17.68 -1.04 -1.25
CA ASP A 192 -18.37 0.19 -0.86
C ASP A 192 -18.29 0.45 0.65
N PHE A 193 -17.08 0.38 1.17
CA PHE A 193 -16.80 0.57 2.59
C PHE A 193 -16.59 2.04 2.93
N HIS A 194 -16.83 2.36 4.18
CA HIS A 194 -16.44 3.63 4.79
C HIS A 194 -15.92 3.41 6.20
N VAL A 195 -15.05 4.30 6.64
CA VAL A 195 -14.57 4.34 8.03
C VAL A 195 -14.48 5.78 8.52
N THR A 196 -14.83 5.97 9.80
CA THR A 196 -14.68 7.26 10.48
C THR A 196 -13.59 7.16 11.52
N PHE A 197 -12.66 8.10 11.47
CA PHE A 197 -11.55 8.23 12.41
C PHE A 197 -11.80 9.35 13.39
N LYS A 198 -11.38 9.12 14.63
CA LYS A 198 -11.28 10.15 15.66
C LYS A 198 -10.02 9.93 16.49
N ASP A 199 -9.19 10.97 16.59
CA ASP A 199 -7.93 10.90 17.31
C ASP A 199 -7.08 9.68 16.87
N GLY A 200 -7.02 9.44 15.55
CA GLY A 200 -6.29 8.37 14.88
C GLY A 200 -6.95 6.99 14.89
N LYS A 201 -8.02 6.79 15.64
CA LYS A 201 -8.66 5.48 15.79
C LYS A 201 -9.95 5.39 14.98
N VAL A 202 -10.17 4.25 14.33
CA VAL A 202 -11.47 3.92 13.71
C VAL A 202 -12.51 3.77 14.81
N ILE A 203 -13.53 4.67 14.79
CA ILE A 203 -14.66 4.69 15.72
C ILE A 203 -15.94 4.15 15.10
N GLU A 204 -16.06 4.20 13.77
CA GLU A 204 -17.20 3.71 13.02
C GLU A 204 -16.72 3.12 11.70
N HIS A 205 -17.36 2.07 11.23
CA HIS A 205 -17.09 1.46 9.93
C HIS A 205 -18.35 0.81 9.36
N GLY A 206 -18.40 0.69 8.04
CA GLY A 206 -19.47 0.01 7.33
C GLY A 206 -19.02 -0.39 5.94
N ALA A 207 -19.75 -1.28 5.29
CA ALA A 207 -19.59 -1.65 3.90
C ALA A 207 -20.93 -2.16 3.36
N GLU A 208 -21.20 -2.01 2.07
CA GLU A 208 -22.37 -2.63 1.45
C GLU A 208 -22.22 -4.16 1.40
N LYS A 209 -21.00 -4.64 1.21
CA LYS A 209 -20.69 -6.06 1.19
C LYS A 209 -19.60 -6.42 2.18
N ASN A 210 -19.86 -7.43 3.00
CA ASN A 210 -18.92 -7.98 3.97
C ASN A 210 -18.45 -6.99 5.05
N ALA A 211 -19.35 -6.15 5.57
CA ALA A 211 -19.06 -5.23 6.68
C ALA A 211 -18.53 -5.94 7.95
N GLU A 212 -19.01 -7.15 8.24
CA GLU A 212 -18.50 -7.97 9.36
C GLU A 212 -17.02 -8.37 9.16
N LEU A 213 -16.62 -8.61 7.91
CA LEU A 213 -15.25 -8.95 7.58
C LEU A 213 -14.32 -7.75 7.75
N LEU A 214 -14.78 -6.55 7.39
CA LEU A 214 -14.07 -5.29 7.70
C LEU A 214 -13.90 -5.13 9.22
N GLY A 215 -14.95 -5.42 10.01
CA GLY A 215 -14.85 -5.44 11.46
C GLY A 215 -13.81 -6.43 11.98
N GLN A 216 -13.74 -7.64 11.42
CA GLN A 216 -12.74 -8.66 11.79
C GLN A 216 -11.31 -8.21 11.45
N LEU A 217 -11.11 -7.53 10.31
CA LEU A 217 -9.83 -6.92 9.95
C LEU A 217 -9.41 -5.91 11.02
N LEU A 218 -10.28 -4.97 11.35
CA LEU A 218 -10.05 -3.91 12.35
C LEU A 218 -9.87 -4.45 13.78
N ASP A 219 -10.32 -5.66 14.06
CA ASP A 219 -10.19 -6.34 15.37
C ASP A 219 -9.02 -7.33 15.41
N THR A 220 -8.15 -7.32 14.40
CA THR A 220 -6.96 -8.20 14.36
C THR A 220 -6.05 -7.99 15.57
N ASP A 221 -5.77 -6.76 15.91
CA ASP A 221 -5.08 -6.30 17.12
C ASP A 221 -5.41 -4.82 17.39
N GLU A 222 -4.82 -4.23 18.44
CA GLU A 222 -5.07 -2.83 18.79
C GLU A 222 -4.63 -1.86 17.68
N GLY A 223 -3.49 -2.15 17.01
CA GLY A 223 -2.95 -1.33 15.94
C GLY A 223 -3.76 -1.40 14.64
N ALA A 224 -4.56 -2.45 14.43
CA ALA A 224 -5.36 -2.61 13.22
C ALA A 224 -6.46 -1.53 13.05
N ARG A 225 -6.85 -0.84 14.13
CA ARG A 225 -7.79 0.28 14.10
C ARG A 225 -7.15 1.63 13.83
N HIS A 226 -5.86 1.66 13.57
CA HIS A 226 -5.09 2.83 13.16
C HIS A 226 -4.51 2.61 11.78
N ILE A 227 -4.22 3.69 11.07
CA ILE A 227 -3.52 3.58 9.79
C ILE A 227 -2.01 3.65 9.99
N GLY A 228 -1.28 2.88 9.16
CA GLY A 228 0.17 2.81 9.14
C GLY A 228 0.79 3.41 7.89
N GLU A 229 -0.03 3.67 6.87
CA GLU A 229 0.43 4.23 5.61
C GLU A 229 -0.59 5.19 5.02
N VAL A 230 -0.08 6.20 4.32
CA VAL A 230 -0.81 7.01 3.36
C VAL A 230 0.00 7.09 2.08
N ALA A 231 -0.61 6.69 0.96
CA ALA A 231 0.03 6.61 -0.33
C ALA A 231 -0.68 7.45 -1.39
N LEU A 232 0.11 8.10 -2.23
CA LEU A 232 -0.34 8.94 -3.32
C LEU A 232 -0.04 8.26 -4.65
N VAL A 233 -1.08 7.94 -5.39
CA VAL A 233 -1.03 7.30 -6.70
C VAL A 233 -1.72 8.21 -7.72
N PRO A 234 -1.08 8.55 -8.84
CA PRO A 234 -1.71 9.39 -9.84
C PRO A 234 -2.89 8.68 -10.52
N ALA A 235 -3.98 9.40 -10.79
CA ALA A 235 -5.12 8.88 -11.55
C ALA A 235 -4.72 8.36 -12.95
N SER A 236 -3.54 8.77 -13.44
CA SER A 236 -2.94 8.30 -14.68
C SER A 236 -2.20 6.96 -14.56
N SER A 237 -2.23 6.30 -13.40
CA SER A 237 -1.68 4.95 -13.22
C SER A 237 -2.14 4.02 -14.34
N PRO A 238 -1.25 3.23 -14.96
CA PRO A 238 -1.64 2.27 -15.99
C PRO A 238 -2.60 1.20 -15.44
N ILE A 239 -2.52 0.90 -14.16
CA ILE A 239 -3.43 -0.03 -13.49
C ILE A 239 -4.83 0.57 -13.44
N ASN A 240 -4.98 1.83 -13.01
CA ASN A 240 -6.27 2.52 -13.03
C ASN A 240 -6.85 2.62 -14.45
N ARG A 241 -6.02 3.00 -15.41
CA ARG A 241 -6.44 3.13 -16.83
C ARG A 241 -6.84 1.82 -17.47
N SER A 242 -6.37 0.69 -16.97
CA SER A 242 -6.77 -0.63 -17.46
C SER A 242 -8.24 -0.92 -17.22
N GLY A 243 -8.83 -0.27 -16.21
CA GLY A 243 -10.21 -0.51 -15.78
C GLY A 243 -10.43 -1.90 -15.16
N ALA A 244 -9.37 -2.70 -15.00
CA ALA A 244 -9.45 -4.02 -14.41
C ALA A 244 -9.34 -3.95 -12.88
N LEU A 245 -10.11 -4.80 -12.19
CA LEU A 245 -9.84 -5.18 -10.81
C LEU A 245 -9.04 -6.48 -10.84
N PHE A 246 -7.85 -6.44 -10.27
CA PHE A 246 -6.94 -7.59 -10.31
C PHE A 246 -7.23 -8.62 -9.23
N TYR A 247 -7.98 -8.27 -8.18
CA TYR A 247 -8.15 -9.11 -6.98
C TYR A 247 -6.81 -9.48 -6.36
N ASN A 248 -5.84 -8.59 -6.46
CA ASN A 248 -4.48 -8.77 -5.96
C ASN A 248 -3.93 -7.42 -5.53
N THR A 249 -3.59 -7.28 -4.25
CA THR A 249 -3.16 -6.03 -3.62
C THR A 249 -1.99 -5.39 -4.34
N LEU A 250 -0.97 -6.16 -4.78
CA LEU A 250 0.18 -5.64 -5.54
C LEU A 250 -0.23 -4.75 -6.73
N PHE A 251 -1.36 -5.03 -7.38
CA PHE A 251 -1.87 -4.23 -8.48
C PHE A 251 -2.90 -3.22 -8.00
N ASP A 252 -3.88 -3.67 -7.24
CA ASP A 252 -5.06 -2.87 -6.94
C ASP A 252 -4.74 -1.65 -6.07
N GLU A 253 -3.77 -1.74 -5.14
CA GLU A 253 -3.25 -0.60 -4.37
C GLU A 253 -2.66 0.49 -5.28
N ASN A 254 -1.99 0.09 -6.34
CA ASN A 254 -1.37 0.97 -7.32
C ASN A 254 -2.35 1.55 -8.37
N ALA A 255 -3.65 1.29 -8.22
CA ALA A 255 -4.69 1.87 -9.05
C ALA A 255 -5.19 3.24 -8.54
N ALA A 256 -5.03 3.54 -7.25
CA ALA A 256 -5.54 4.78 -6.65
C ALA A 256 -4.77 5.14 -5.38
N CYS A 257 -4.87 6.41 -4.95
CA CYS A 257 -4.42 6.77 -3.62
C CYS A 257 -5.07 5.85 -2.58
N HIS A 258 -4.29 5.41 -1.61
CA HIS A 258 -4.74 4.45 -0.62
C HIS A 258 -4.22 4.79 0.78
N ILE A 259 -4.81 4.15 1.76
CA ILE A 259 -4.33 4.11 3.13
C ILE A 259 -4.15 2.65 3.53
N ALA A 260 -3.18 2.33 4.39
CA ALA A 260 -3.09 1.00 4.98
C ALA A 260 -3.56 1.00 6.43
N PHE A 261 -4.45 0.07 6.78
CA PHE A 261 -4.70 -0.26 8.18
C PHE A 261 -3.53 -1.02 8.76
N GLY A 262 -3.13 -0.70 9.99
CA GLY A 262 -2.14 -1.47 10.74
C GLY A 262 -0.73 -0.86 10.73
N ALA A 263 0.29 -1.70 10.53
CA ALA A 263 1.69 -1.34 10.77
C ALA A 263 2.23 -0.29 9.80
N SER A 264 3.04 0.62 10.31
CA SER A 264 3.86 1.51 9.47
C SER A 264 5.17 0.83 9.07
N TYR A 265 5.70 1.20 7.90
CA TYR A 265 7.05 0.80 7.47
C TYR A 265 8.11 1.66 8.16
N PRO A 266 9.12 1.06 8.83
CA PRO A 266 10.16 1.83 9.50
C PRO A 266 10.94 2.78 8.59
N GLY A 267 11.11 2.44 7.30
CA GLY A 267 11.80 3.29 6.31
C GLY A 267 11.15 4.65 6.10
N THR A 268 9.86 4.80 6.39
CA THR A 268 9.11 6.06 6.18
C THR A 268 9.31 7.11 7.29
N THR A 269 10.32 6.97 8.14
CA THR A 269 10.80 8.03 9.05
C THR A 269 12.32 8.08 9.06
N VAL A 270 12.87 9.26 9.29
CA VAL A 270 14.33 9.48 9.31
C VAL A 270 15.03 8.50 10.26
N GLY A 271 15.90 7.65 9.70
CA GLY A 271 16.66 6.63 10.45
C GLY A 271 15.80 5.51 11.05
N GLY A 272 14.55 5.36 10.63
CA GLY A 272 13.58 4.48 11.26
C GLY A 272 13.96 2.99 11.24
N THR A 273 14.69 2.51 10.22
CA THR A 273 15.18 1.12 10.17
C THR A 273 16.20 0.77 11.26
N GLN A 274 16.75 1.78 11.96
CA GLN A 274 17.67 1.62 13.07
C GLN A 274 16.99 1.81 14.43
N LEU A 275 15.71 2.20 14.45
CA LEU A 275 14.96 2.48 15.67
C LEU A 275 14.31 1.22 16.23
N THR A 276 14.17 1.19 17.54
CA THR A 276 13.35 0.18 18.23
C THR A 276 11.85 0.43 18.00
N LYS A 277 11.03 -0.58 18.25
CA LYS A 277 9.57 -0.46 18.17
C LYS A 277 9.02 0.63 19.08
N GLU A 278 9.60 0.79 20.27
CA GLU A 278 9.24 1.82 21.24
C GLU A 278 9.57 3.23 20.72
N GLU A 279 10.73 3.40 20.08
CA GLU A 279 11.14 4.66 19.47
C GLU A 279 10.27 5.03 18.26
N LEU A 280 9.90 4.04 17.43
CA LEU A 280 8.96 4.24 16.32
C LEU A 280 7.57 4.66 16.83
N LEU A 281 7.05 3.98 17.87
CA LEU A 281 5.79 4.36 18.53
C LEU A 281 5.85 5.79 19.10
N ALA A 282 6.97 6.18 19.71
CA ALA A 282 7.16 7.53 20.25
C ALA A 282 7.10 8.62 19.15
N ARG A 283 7.45 8.28 17.91
CA ARG A 283 7.30 9.15 16.74
C ARG A 283 5.90 9.15 16.14
N GLY A 284 4.98 8.38 16.70
CA GLY A 284 3.60 8.26 16.24
C GLY A 284 3.39 7.20 15.16
N MET A 285 4.42 6.40 14.82
CA MET A 285 4.28 5.30 13.87
C MET A 285 3.51 4.13 14.47
N ASN A 286 2.60 3.56 13.72
CA ASN A 286 1.74 2.50 14.20
C ASN A 286 2.40 1.12 14.14
N GLN A 287 2.08 0.26 15.09
CA GLN A 287 2.55 -1.13 15.17
C GLN A 287 1.36 -2.08 15.17
N SER A 288 1.38 -3.08 14.30
CA SER A 288 0.34 -4.10 14.18
C SER A 288 0.92 -5.37 13.55
N ALA A 289 0.22 -6.49 13.71
CA ALA A 289 0.47 -7.69 12.92
C ALA A 289 -0.17 -7.62 11.52
N LEU A 290 -1.00 -6.60 11.28
CA LEU A 290 -1.68 -6.30 10.03
C LEU A 290 -0.95 -5.17 9.29
N HIS A 291 -1.01 -5.21 7.97
CA HIS A 291 -0.81 -4.10 7.04
C HIS A 291 -1.71 -4.41 5.86
N GLU A 292 -2.74 -3.60 5.63
CA GLU A 292 -3.76 -3.88 4.62
C GLU A 292 -4.15 -2.60 3.90
N ASP A 293 -3.86 -2.55 2.60
CA ASP A 293 -4.08 -1.40 1.74
C ASP A 293 -5.51 -1.35 1.23
N VAL A 294 -6.12 -0.18 1.34
CA VAL A 294 -7.49 0.06 0.88
C VAL A 294 -7.56 1.33 0.06
N MET A 295 -8.09 1.23 -1.14
CA MET A 295 -8.12 2.32 -2.11
C MET A 295 -9.20 3.34 -1.76
N VAL A 296 -8.78 4.60 -1.65
CA VAL A 296 -9.65 5.72 -1.24
C VAL A 296 -9.62 6.89 -2.24
N GLY A 297 -8.70 6.85 -3.21
CA GLY A 297 -8.61 7.86 -4.25
C GLY A 297 -9.65 7.68 -5.36
N ALA A 298 -10.31 8.76 -5.76
CA ALA A 298 -11.20 8.85 -6.92
C ALA A 298 -10.64 9.88 -7.92
N GLU A 299 -11.24 9.97 -9.11
CA GLU A 299 -10.80 10.95 -10.13
C GLU A 299 -10.93 12.41 -9.66
N ASP A 300 -11.87 12.68 -8.78
CA ASP A 300 -12.15 14.01 -8.22
C ASP A 300 -11.51 14.23 -6.85
N THR A 301 -10.75 13.28 -6.35
CA THR A 301 -10.06 13.41 -5.06
C THR A 301 -9.06 14.56 -5.13
N GLN A 302 -9.21 15.49 -4.19
CA GLN A 302 -8.26 16.57 -3.96
C GLN A 302 -7.47 16.28 -2.71
N ILE A 303 -6.16 16.47 -2.80
CA ILE A 303 -5.25 16.29 -1.67
C ILE A 303 -4.53 17.61 -1.46
N THR A 304 -4.64 18.14 -0.24
CA THR A 304 -3.96 19.37 0.17
C THR A 304 -3.14 19.09 1.42
N GLY A 305 -2.08 19.86 1.62
CA GLY A 305 -1.25 19.70 2.80
C GLY A 305 -0.70 21.06 3.27
N PRO A 306 -0.80 21.38 4.57
CA PRO A 306 -0.11 22.52 5.13
C PRO A 306 1.40 22.23 5.20
N VAL A 307 2.19 23.20 4.73
CA VAL A 307 3.65 23.16 4.84
C VAL A 307 4.09 23.67 6.23
N SER A 308 5.18 23.14 6.74
CA SER A 308 5.80 23.66 7.96
C SER A 308 6.32 25.07 7.74
N TYR A 309 5.87 26.04 8.54
CA TYR A 309 6.25 27.47 8.40
C TYR A 309 7.71 27.76 8.76
N THR A 310 8.49 26.79 9.17
CA THR A 310 9.86 27.03 9.64
C THR A 310 10.87 27.31 8.53
N HIS A 311 10.53 27.04 7.26
CA HIS A 311 11.49 27.15 6.14
C HIS A 311 11.03 28.01 4.96
N LEU A 312 9.80 28.51 4.90
CA LEU A 312 9.34 29.36 3.80
C LEU A 312 9.15 30.81 4.24
N ARG A 313 10.16 31.64 3.99
CA ARG A 313 9.93 33.07 3.78
C ARG A 313 9.20 33.24 2.45
N ALA A 314 7.92 33.55 2.55
CA ALA A 314 7.06 34.17 1.54
C ALA A 314 7.17 33.64 0.10
N HIS A 315 6.18 32.97 -0.30
CA HIS A 315 5.42 32.89 -1.54
C HIS A 315 4.98 31.44 -1.79
N GLU A 316 3.70 31.30 -1.67
CA GLU A 316 2.81 30.24 -2.10
C GLU A 316 2.21 29.38 -0.99
N THR A 317 0.95 29.63 -0.82
CA THR A 317 0.02 28.90 0.01
C THR A 317 -0.56 27.77 -0.81
N GLY A 318 -0.22 26.55 -0.46
CA GLY A 318 -0.88 25.34 -0.98
C GLY A 318 -0.17 24.70 -2.18
N ALA A 319 0.34 23.50 -1.98
CA ALA A 319 0.69 22.60 -3.07
C ALA A 319 -0.58 21.86 -3.53
N TYR A 320 -0.92 21.96 -4.80
CA TYR A 320 -1.90 21.10 -5.45
C TYR A 320 -1.14 19.91 -6.06
N LEU A 321 -1.49 18.70 -5.65
CA LEU A 321 -0.96 17.44 -6.19
C LEU A 321 -1.90 16.86 -7.24
#